data_01910c8e631549c19aeffdc679836e40
#
_entry.id   01910c8e631549c19aeffdc679836e40
#
_cell.length_a   1.000
_cell.length_b   1.000
_cell.length_c   1.000
_cell.angle_alpha   90.00
_cell.angle_beta   90.00
_cell.angle_gamma   90.00
#
_symmetry.space_group_name_H-M   'P 1'
#
loop_
_entity.id
_entity.type
_entity.pdbx_description
1 polymer ?
#
loop_
_entity_poly.entity_id
_entity_poly.type
_entity_poly.pdbx_seq_one_letter_code
_entity_poly.pdbx_strand_id
1 'polypeptide(L)' 'MKTYECIAHSGNTGKQIVIFVRAYSEWSARADALVQARQQFGSGAGAVTIISCREV' A
#
# COMPACT_ATOMS: atom_id res chain seq x y z
N MET A 1 6.98 12.56 -12.08
CA MET A 1 6.37 11.57 -11.16
C MET A 1 5.01 12.04 -10.70
N LYS A 2 4.13 11.11 -10.49
CA LYS A 2 2.79 11.38 -9.99
C LYS A 2 2.68 10.90 -8.55
N THR A 3 1.76 11.48 -7.80
CA THR A 3 1.48 11.05 -6.42
C THR A 3 0.24 10.16 -6.43
N TYR A 4 0.34 9.03 -5.75
CA TYR A 4 -0.76 8.08 -5.64
C TYR A 4 -1.14 7.88 -4.19
N GLU A 5 -2.45 7.78 -3.95
CA GLU A 5 -3.00 7.39 -2.65
C GLU A 5 -3.37 5.92 -2.74
N CYS A 6 -2.67 5.09 -1.97
CA CYS A 6 -2.89 3.64 -1.99
C CYS A 6 -3.44 3.18 -0.66
N ILE A 7 -4.41 2.26 -0.70
CA ILE A 7 -5.00 1.69 0.51
C ILE A 7 -4.51 0.25 0.63
N ALA A 8 -3.92 -0.06 1.78
CA ALA A 8 -3.39 -1.38 2.10
C ALA A 8 -4.23 -2.03 3.20
N HIS A 9 -4.38 -3.35 3.11
CA HIS A 9 -5.19 -4.14 4.04
C HIS A 9 -4.35 -5.27 4.61
N SER A 10 -4.45 -5.46 5.94
CA SER A 10 -3.81 -6.58 6.64
C SER A 10 -4.81 -7.72 6.81
N GLY A 11 -4.46 -8.90 6.32
CA GLY A 11 -5.33 -10.07 6.40
C GLY A 11 -5.57 -10.59 7.80
N ASN A 12 -4.58 -10.45 8.70
CA ASN A 12 -4.72 -10.96 10.07
C ASN A 12 -5.51 -10.02 10.99
N THR A 13 -5.33 -8.72 10.83
CA THR A 13 -5.92 -7.75 11.75
C THR A 13 -7.16 -7.09 11.20
N GLY A 14 -7.39 -7.15 9.90
CA GLY A 14 -8.47 -6.45 9.24
C GLY A 14 -8.24 -4.94 9.13
N LYS A 15 -7.09 -4.45 9.55
CA LYS A 15 -6.79 -3.02 9.51
C LYS A 15 -6.45 -2.58 8.11
N GLN A 16 -6.78 -1.32 7.82
CA GLN A 16 -6.41 -0.67 6.57
C GLN A 16 -5.63 0.58 6.87
N ILE A 17 -4.65 0.87 6.02
CA ILE A 17 -3.87 2.11 6.11
C ILE A 17 -3.81 2.77 4.75
N VAL A 18 -3.63 4.07 4.75
CA VAL A 18 -3.46 4.86 3.55
C VAL A 18 -1.99 5.20 3.41
N ILE A 19 -1.43 4.94 2.24
CA ILE A 19 -0.02 5.20 1.94
C ILE A 19 0.06 6.08 0.70
N PHE A 20 0.80 7.17 0.83
CA PHE A 20 1.06 8.05 -0.31
C PHE A 20 2.43 7.71 -0.88
N VAL A 21 2.47 7.44 -2.18
CA VAL A 21 3.73 7.14 -2.88
C VAL A 21 3.84 7.99 -4.13
N ARG A 22 5.08 8.29 -4.52
CA ARG A 22 5.36 8.97 -5.78
C ARG A 22 5.93 7.94 -6.75
N ALA A 23 5.34 7.83 -7.91
CA ALA A 23 5.73 6.83 -8.88
C ALA A 23 5.40 7.29 -10.29
N TYR A 24 5.94 6.61 -11.28
CA TYR A 24 5.67 6.93 -12.68
C TYR A 24 4.36 6.35 -13.19
N SER A 25 3.88 5.30 -12.55
CA SER A 25 2.65 4.61 -12.96
C SER A 25 1.97 3.97 -11.76
N GLU A 26 0.71 3.58 -11.95
CA GLU A 26 -0.03 2.88 -10.91
C GLU A 26 0.64 1.56 -10.51
N TRP A 27 1.22 0.84 -11.47
CA TRP A 27 1.92 -0.40 -11.18
C TRP A 27 3.09 -0.20 -10.24
N SER A 28 3.92 0.81 -10.52
CA SER A 28 5.03 1.15 -9.64
C SER A 28 4.53 1.59 -8.27
N ALA A 29 3.45 2.37 -8.24
CA ALA A 29 2.86 2.82 -6.98
C ALA A 29 2.40 1.65 -6.12
N ARG A 30 1.74 0.67 -6.72
CA ARG A 30 1.27 -0.52 -6.00
C ARG A 30 2.42 -1.30 -5.40
N ALA A 31 3.49 -1.50 -6.17
CA ALA A 31 4.66 -2.23 -5.69
C ALA A 31 5.32 -1.52 -4.50
N ASP A 32 5.51 -0.21 -4.63
CA ASP A 32 6.12 0.58 -3.56
C ASP A 32 5.23 0.62 -2.31
N ALA A 33 3.93 0.79 -2.52
CA ALA A 33 2.98 0.82 -1.41
C ALA A 33 2.95 -0.51 -0.66
N LEU A 34 3.05 -1.63 -1.37
CA LEU A 34 3.07 -2.95 -0.75
C LEU A 34 4.28 -3.12 0.17
N VAL A 35 5.46 -2.70 -0.28
CA VAL A 35 6.67 -2.76 0.54
C VAL A 35 6.50 -1.92 1.80
N GLN A 36 6.03 -0.68 1.65
CA GLN A 36 5.83 0.21 2.78
C GLN A 36 4.77 -0.32 3.75
N ALA A 37 3.69 -0.89 3.23
CA ALA A 37 2.63 -1.45 4.06
C ALA A 37 3.14 -2.61 4.90
N ARG A 38 3.94 -3.49 4.31
CA ARG A 38 4.52 -4.61 5.05
C ARG A 38 5.40 -4.12 6.19
N GLN A 39 6.17 -3.07 5.96
CA GLN A 39 7.00 -2.48 7.00
C GLN A 39 6.15 -1.88 8.12
N GLN A 40 5.08 -1.19 7.78
CA GLN A 40 4.23 -0.53 8.77
C GLN A 40 3.41 -1.52 9.58
N PHE A 41 2.84 -2.54 8.94
CA PHE A 41 2.07 -3.55 9.65
C PHE A 41 2.95 -4.48 10.49
N GLY A 42 4.17 -4.78 10.03
CA GLY A 42 5.09 -5.67 10.72
C GLY A 42 4.79 -7.14 10.47
N SER A 43 5.46 -8.00 11.24
CA SER A 43 5.43 -9.44 11.01
C SER A 43 4.09 -10.10 11.34
N GLY A 44 3.24 -9.47 12.13
CA GLY A 44 1.95 -10.01 12.51
C GLY A 44 0.82 -9.75 11.53
N ALA A 45 1.10 -9.12 10.41
CA ALA A 45 0.06 -8.65 9.49
C ALA A 45 -0.62 -9.76 8.68
N GLY A 46 0.05 -10.90 8.52
CA GLY A 46 -0.41 -11.92 7.58
C GLY A 46 -0.27 -11.45 6.14
N ALA A 47 -1.24 -11.76 5.30
CA ALA A 47 -1.23 -11.33 3.91
C ALA A 47 -1.56 -9.84 3.83
N VAL A 48 -0.68 -9.06 3.23
CA VAL A 48 -0.91 -7.63 2.99
C VAL A 48 -1.30 -7.45 1.54
N THR A 49 -2.41 -6.77 1.31
CA THR A 49 -2.96 -6.55 -0.02
C THR A 49 -3.14 -5.06 -0.27
N ILE A 50 -2.80 -4.62 -1.46
CA ILE A 50 -3.12 -3.26 -1.89
C ILE A 50 -4.50 -3.30 -2.54
N ILE A 51 -5.47 -2.67 -1.89
CA ILE A 51 -6.85 -2.67 -2.36
C ILE A 51 -7.03 -1.74 -3.54
N SER A 52 -6.44 -0.56 -3.45
CA SER A 52 -6.56 0.43 -4.51
C SER A 52 -5.38 1.39 -4.48
N CYS A 53 -5.07 1.96 -5.62
CA CYS A 53 -4.15 3.08 -5.77
C CYS A 53 -4.76 4.03 -6.78
N ARG A 54 -4.85 5.29 -6.43
CA ARG A 54 -5.35 6.31 -7.36
C ARG A 54 -4.42 7.51 -7.36
N GLU A 55 -4.34 8.15 -8.49
CA GLU A 55 -3.57 9.38 -8.64
C GLU A 55 -4.29 10.53 -7.93
N VAL A 56 -3.53 11.31 -7.19
CA VAL A 56 -4.06 12.48 -6.49
C VAL A 56 -3.30 13.75 -6.85
#